data_a46e1964e174b22e182a39e797ac54f9
#
_entry.id   a46e1964e174b22e182a39e797ac54f9
#
_cell.length_a   1.000
_cell.length_b   1.000
_cell.length_c   1.000
_cell.angle_alpha   90.00
_cell.angle_beta   90.00
_cell.angle_gamma   90.00
#
_symmetry.space_group_name_H-M   'P 1'
#
loop_
_entity.id
_entity.type
_entity.pdbx_description
1 polymer ?
#
loop_
_entity_poly.entity_id
_entity_poly.type
_entity_poly.pdbx_seq_one_letter_code
_entity_poly.pdbx_strand_id
1 'polypeptide(L)'
;QRVWLEGRGEIYELGVAFNNMAHRLSQTESARQEFVSNVSHELKTPLSSIKVLSESLILQDDVEPDTYKEFLGDIDSEVDRMTDIINELLTLVRMDETELPLNINHGMCLNILLVDVVKRLRPLADKRAITLEFVAEHQANIDGDEMKLNLAISNVVENAIKYSLDGGHVKVLLTMDSRNAFVTVTDNGVGIDEDDHAKIFTRFYRADKGRDRETGGTGLGLAITHKAIMLHNGSIKLASKLDEGSVFEIRIPRTR
;
A
#
# COMPACT_ATOMS: atom_id res chain seq x y z
N GLN A 1 -23.58 -23.54 5.66
CA GLN A 1 -23.99 -24.86 6.21
C GLN A 1 -22.74 -25.72 6.33
N ARG A 2 -22.52 -26.37 7.49
CA ARG A 2 -21.44 -27.34 7.71
C ARG A 2 -22.03 -28.72 7.71
N VAL A 3 -21.35 -29.69 7.07
CA VAL A 3 -21.72 -31.09 7.11
C VAL A 3 -21.18 -31.71 8.40
N TRP A 4 -22.04 -32.33 9.21
CA TRP A 4 -21.61 -33.09 10.37
C TRP A 4 -20.94 -34.37 9.90
N LEU A 5 -19.75 -34.66 10.41
CA LEU A 5 -18.94 -35.78 9.98
C LEU A 5 -18.84 -36.78 11.12
N GLU A 6 -19.42 -37.98 10.92
CA GLU A 6 -19.26 -39.13 11.79
C GLU A 6 -18.61 -40.28 11.01
N GLY A 7 -17.61 -40.91 11.58
CA GLY A 7 -16.98 -42.09 11.01
C GLY A 7 -15.54 -41.89 10.51
N ARG A 8 -15.00 -42.95 9.90
CA ARG A 8 -13.68 -43.01 9.25
C ARG A 8 -13.86 -43.56 7.82
N GLY A 9 -13.13 -43.04 6.85
CA GLY A 9 -13.14 -43.50 5.46
C GLY A 9 -13.34 -42.40 4.45
N GLU A 10 -13.48 -42.75 3.19
CA GLU A 10 -13.54 -41.82 2.02
C GLU A 10 -14.65 -40.77 2.15
N ILE A 11 -15.82 -41.15 2.72
CA ILE A 11 -16.94 -40.21 2.95
C ILE A 11 -16.57 -39.13 3.98
N TYR A 12 -15.81 -39.49 5.00
CA TYR A 12 -15.32 -38.54 6.01
C TYR A 12 -14.34 -37.55 5.39
N GLU A 13 -13.36 -38.04 4.59
CA GLU A 13 -12.40 -37.21 3.89
C GLU A 13 -13.09 -36.25 2.91
N LEU A 14 -14.08 -36.73 2.17
CA LEU A 14 -14.90 -35.91 1.27
C LEU A 14 -15.64 -34.79 2.04
N GLY A 15 -16.22 -35.12 3.18
CA GLY A 15 -16.90 -34.18 4.05
C GLY A 15 -15.96 -33.11 4.63
N VAL A 16 -14.73 -33.52 5.03
CA VAL A 16 -13.70 -32.56 5.47
C VAL A 16 -13.31 -31.62 4.32
N ALA A 17 -13.08 -32.17 3.12
CA ALA A 17 -12.75 -31.36 1.94
C ALA A 17 -13.88 -30.38 1.59
N PHE A 18 -15.14 -30.81 1.64
CA PHE A 18 -16.32 -29.97 1.45
C PHE A 18 -16.41 -28.84 2.48
N ASN A 19 -16.25 -29.17 3.77
CA ASN A 19 -16.29 -28.16 4.84
C ASN A 19 -15.15 -27.14 4.70
N ASN A 20 -13.94 -27.57 4.30
CA ASN A 20 -12.83 -26.69 4.03
C ASN A 20 -13.12 -25.77 2.83
N MET A 21 -13.72 -26.31 1.76
CA MET A 21 -14.13 -25.51 0.59
C MET A 21 -15.22 -24.51 0.97
N ALA A 22 -16.24 -24.93 1.70
CA ALA A 22 -17.32 -24.07 2.18
C ALA A 22 -16.77 -22.95 3.10
N HIS A 23 -15.79 -23.26 3.95
CA HIS A 23 -15.14 -22.27 4.81
C HIS A 23 -14.34 -21.24 3.97
N ARG A 24 -13.55 -21.69 3.00
CA ARG A 24 -12.82 -20.80 2.09
C ARG A 24 -13.76 -19.90 1.29
N LEU A 25 -14.87 -20.45 0.77
CA LEU A 25 -15.87 -19.67 0.04
C LEU A 25 -16.52 -18.61 0.94
N SER A 26 -16.87 -18.96 2.17
CA SER A 26 -17.42 -18.01 3.15
C SER A 26 -16.43 -16.89 3.50
N GLN A 27 -15.14 -17.22 3.67
CA GLN A 27 -14.11 -16.23 3.92
C GLN A 27 -13.93 -15.28 2.72
N THR A 28 -13.93 -15.81 1.49
CA THR A 28 -13.81 -15.02 0.27
C THR A 28 -15.00 -14.07 0.12
N GLU A 29 -16.22 -14.55 0.38
CA GLU A 29 -17.43 -13.71 0.28
C GLU A 29 -17.45 -12.63 1.38
N SER A 30 -17.06 -12.96 2.61
CA SER A 30 -16.95 -11.98 3.69
C SER A 30 -15.91 -10.90 3.36
N ALA A 31 -14.74 -11.29 2.86
CA ALA A 31 -13.69 -10.36 2.44
C ALA A 31 -14.15 -9.46 1.28
N ARG A 32 -14.94 -10.00 0.34
CA ARG A 32 -15.54 -9.22 -0.76
C ARG A 32 -16.55 -8.20 -0.26
N GLN A 33 -17.42 -8.59 0.67
CA GLN A 33 -18.41 -7.69 1.27
C GLN A 33 -17.74 -6.56 2.07
N GLU A 34 -16.72 -6.91 2.86
CA GLU A 34 -15.92 -5.94 3.60
C GLU A 34 -15.21 -4.96 2.64
N PHE A 35 -14.63 -5.47 1.56
CA PHE A 35 -14.02 -4.64 0.52
C PHE A 35 -15.00 -3.62 -0.05
N VAL A 36 -16.20 -4.05 -0.49
CA VAL A 36 -17.23 -3.15 -1.04
C VAL A 36 -17.69 -2.12 -0.01
N SER A 37 -17.85 -2.53 1.25
CA SER A 37 -18.22 -1.62 2.34
C SER A 37 -17.14 -0.56 2.56
N ASN A 38 -15.87 -0.96 2.62
CA ASN A 38 -14.75 -0.05 2.85
C ASN A 38 -14.57 0.93 1.67
N VAL A 39 -14.68 0.46 0.41
CA VAL A 39 -14.69 1.34 -0.77
C VAL A 39 -15.78 2.39 -0.66
N SER A 40 -17.00 1.98 -0.30
CA SER A 40 -18.14 2.90 -0.17
C SER A 40 -17.88 3.95 0.91
N HIS A 41 -17.27 3.57 2.02
CA HIS A 41 -16.92 4.50 3.11
C HIS A 41 -15.81 5.46 2.71
N GLU A 42 -14.74 4.98 2.08
CA GLU A 42 -13.59 5.81 1.67
C GLU A 42 -13.95 6.80 0.55
N LEU A 43 -14.92 6.47 -0.31
CA LEU A 43 -15.42 7.40 -1.34
C LEU A 43 -16.48 8.36 -0.79
N LYS A 44 -17.28 7.96 0.22
CA LYS A 44 -18.33 8.82 0.77
C LYS A 44 -17.77 10.00 1.55
N THR A 45 -16.64 9.82 2.23
CA THR A 45 -16.03 10.87 3.07
C THR A 45 -15.62 12.09 2.23
N PRO A 46 -14.75 11.97 1.20
CA PRO A 46 -14.36 13.11 0.37
C PRO A 46 -15.57 13.72 -0.38
N LEU A 47 -16.48 12.88 -0.86
CA LEU A 47 -17.72 13.36 -1.51
C LEU A 47 -18.56 14.23 -0.57
N SER A 48 -18.65 13.85 0.72
CA SER A 48 -19.37 14.64 1.71
C SER A 48 -18.65 15.96 2.02
N SER A 49 -17.30 15.97 2.07
CA SER A 49 -16.50 17.19 2.22
C SER A 49 -16.74 18.15 1.05
N ILE A 50 -16.62 17.66 -0.18
CA ILE A 50 -16.91 18.45 -1.40
C ILE A 50 -18.31 19.06 -1.35
N LYS A 51 -19.30 18.26 -0.94
CA LYS A 51 -20.68 18.74 -0.84
C LYS A 51 -20.82 19.87 0.18
N VAL A 52 -20.24 19.71 1.38
CA VAL A 52 -20.29 20.76 2.44
C VAL A 52 -19.60 22.03 1.99
N LEU A 53 -18.41 21.93 1.40
CA LEU A 53 -17.65 23.07 0.86
C LEU A 53 -18.46 23.81 -0.23
N SER A 54 -19.05 23.05 -1.15
CA SER A 54 -19.88 23.61 -2.24
C SER A 54 -21.13 24.30 -1.70
N GLU A 55 -21.85 23.65 -0.75
CA GLU A 55 -23.04 24.24 -0.13
C GLU A 55 -22.69 25.51 0.67
N SER A 56 -21.53 25.54 1.34
CA SER A 56 -21.05 26.72 2.05
C SER A 56 -20.80 27.91 1.11
N LEU A 57 -20.24 27.64 -0.08
CA LEU A 57 -20.03 28.69 -1.08
C LEU A 57 -21.35 29.19 -1.68
N ILE A 58 -22.32 28.30 -1.90
CA ILE A 58 -23.64 28.67 -2.48
C ILE A 58 -24.46 29.53 -1.50
N LEU A 59 -24.34 29.29 -0.20
CA LEU A 59 -25.12 29.97 0.83
C LEU A 59 -24.55 31.34 1.25
N GLN A 60 -23.35 31.70 0.83
CA GLN A 60 -22.70 32.97 1.14
C GLN A 60 -22.88 33.94 -0.03
N ASP A 61 -23.61 35.05 0.21
CA ASP A 61 -23.91 36.07 -0.83
C ASP A 61 -22.69 36.97 -1.14
N ASP A 62 -21.68 37.02 -0.27
CA ASP A 62 -20.53 37.95 -0.41
C ASP A 62 -19.24 37.28 0.10
N VAL A 63 -18.69 36.33 -0.71
CA VAL A 63 -17.44 35.63 -0.38
C VAL A 63 -16.25 36.41 -0.90
N GLU A 64 -15.28 36.71 -0.06
CA GLU A 64 -14.03 37.34 -0.48
C GLU A 64 -13.30 36.45 -1.53
N PRO A 65 -12.67 37.05 -2.58
CA PRO A 65 -12.04 36.26 -3.63
C PRO A 65 -10.97 35.28 -3.16
N ASP A 66 -10.27 35.57 -2.07
CA ASP A 66 -9.24 34.68 -1.52
C ASP A 66 -9.86 33.48 -0.78
N THR A 67 -10.93 33.71 -0.02
CA THR A 67 -11.72 32.62 0.60
C THR A 67 -12.35 31.71 -0.45
N TYR A 68 -12.85 32.31 -1.56
CA TYR A 68 -13.38 31.51 -2.67
C TYR A 68 -12.32 30.58 -3.30
N LYS A 69 -11.09 31.08 -3.47
CA LYS A 69 -9.97 30.27 -3.98
C LYS A 69 -9.56 29.17 -3.02
N GLU A 70 -9.57 29.43 -1.72
CA GLU A 70 -9.26 28.44 -0.68
C GLU A 70 -10.26 27.27 -0.74
N PHE A 71 -11.57 27.56 -0.75
CA PHE A 71 -12.60 26.53 -0.87
C PHE A 71 -12.49 25.70 -2.16
N LEU A 72 -12.19 26.37 -3.30
CA LEU A 72 -11.97 25.66 -4.57
C LEU A 72 -10.71 24.80 -4.51
N GLY A 73 -9.65 25.24 -3.84
CA GLY A 73 -8.44 24.45 -3.61
C GLY A 73 -8.70 23.22 -2.74
N ASP A 74 -9.53 23.35 -1.71
CA ASP A 74 -9.92 22.23 -0.87
C ASP A 74 -10.79 21.21 -1.64
N ILE A 75 -11.72 21.71 -2.49
CA ILE A 75 -12.52 20.84 -3.37
C ILE A 75 -11.62 20.08 -4.35
N ASP A 76 -10.67 20.76 -4.98
CA ASP A 76 -9.72 20.18 -5.94
C ASP A 76 -8.88 19.08 -5.26
N SER A 77 -8.39 19.34 -4.04
CA SER A 77 -7.65 18.37 -3.23
C SER A 77 -8.46 17.10 -2.91
N GLU A 78 -9.77 17.24 -2.63
CA GLU A 78 -10.64 16.08 -2.37
C GLU A 78 -10.95 15.29 -3.65
N VAL A 79 -11.03 15.97 -4.82
CA VAL A 79 -11.17 15.33 -6.14
C VAL A 79 -9.92 14.53 -6.49
N ASP A 80 -8.73 15.11 -6.26
CA ASP A 80 -7.45 14.40 -6.46
C ASP A 80 -7.37 13.16 -5.57
N ARG A 81 -7.73 13.29 -4.30
CA ARG A 81 -7.78 12.17 -3.36
C ARG A 81 -8.73 11.05 -3.82
N MET A 82 -9.93 11.40 -4.31
CA MET A 82 -10.86 10.41 -4.87
C MET A 82 -10.26 9.69 -6.08
N THR A 83 -9.57 10.44 -6.94
CA THR A 83 -8.90 9.91 -8.12
C THR A 83 -7.81 8.90 -7.74
N ASP A 84 -7.01 9.20 -6.71
CA ASP A 84 -5.99 8.30 -6.19
C ASP A 84 -6.60 7.01 -5.63
N ILE A 85 -7.66 7.11 -4.82
CA ILE A 85 -8.39 5.94 -4.31
C ILE A 85 -8.88 5.05 -5.46
N ILE A 86 -9.49 5.64 -6.49
CA ILE A 86 -10.00 4.89 -7.66
C ILE A 86 -8.86 4.20 -8.41
N ASN A 87 -7.74 4.87 -8.64
CA ASN A 87 -6.57 4.31 -9.33
C ASN A 87 -5.95 3.15 -8.55
N GLU A 88 -5.84 3.26 -7.23
CA GLU A 88 -5.36 2.19 -6.37
C GLU A 88 -6.30 0.99 -6.36
N LEU A 89 -7.62 1.22 -6.33
CA LEU A 89 -8.64 0.18 -6.42
C LEU A 89 -8.56 -0.57 -7.75
N LEU A 90 -8.47 0.15 -8.87
CA LEU A 90 -8.32 -0.45 -10.21
C LEU A 90 -7.04 -1.27 -10.31
N THR A 91 -5.95 -0.79 -9.69
CA THR A 91 -4.67 -1.51 -9.64
C THR A 91 -4.80 -2.81 -8.85
N LEU A 92 -5.46 -2.79 -7.69
CA LEU A 92 -5.73 -3.99 -6.89
C LEU A 92 -6.59 -5.01 -7.64
N VAL A 93 -7.68 -4.55 -8.27
CA VAL A 93 -8.57 -5.43 -9.06
C VAL A 93 -7.79 -6.11 -10.18
N ARG A 94 -6.98 -5.35 -10.94
CA ARG A 94 -6.13 -5.92 -12.00
C ARG A 94 -5.08 -6.91 -11.47
N MET A 95 -4.56 -6.70 -10.27
CA MET A 95 -3.61 -7.64 -9.64
C MET A 95 -4.30 -8.89 -9.07
N ASP A 96 -5.61 -8.84 -8.81
CA ASP A 96 -6.38 -10.00 -8.35
C ASP A 96 -6.85 -10.90 -9.50
N GLU A 97 -6.93 -10.37 -10.71
CA GLU A 97 -7.23 -11.16 -11.91
C GLU A 97 -6.08 -12.15 -12.16
N THR A 98 -6.34 -13.41 -11.82
CA THR A 98 -5.36 -14.54 -11.87
C THR A 98 -4.90 -14.84 -13.30
N GLU A 99 -5.55 -14.29 -14.32
CA GLU A 99 -5.30 -14.57 -15.73
C GLU A 99 -4.36 -13.57 -16.42
N LEU A 100 -4.05 -12.44 -15.79
CA LEU A 100 -3.13 -11.48 -16.38
C LEU A 100 -1.68 -11.87 -16.04
N PRO A 101 -0.90 -12.35 -17.02
CA PRO A 101 0.50 -12.65 -16.81
C PRO A 101 1.27 -11.38 -16.42
N LEU A 102 2.28 -11.53 -15.57
CA LEU A 102 3.23 -10.46 -15.33
C LEU A 102 3.90 -10.07 -16.64
N ASN A 103 4.02 -8.79 -16.89
CA ASN A 103 4.86 -8.28 -17.99
C ASN A 103 6.33 -8.34 -17.55
N ILE A 104 6.90 -9.55 -17.60
CA ILE A 104 8.26 -9.81 -17.13
C ILE A 104 9.28 -9.15 -18.04
N ASN A 105 10.02 -8.19 -17.50
CA ASN A 105 11.23 -7.65 -18.10
C ASN A 105 12.42 -8.44 -17.56
N HIS A 106 13.08 -9.19 -18.46
CA HIS A 106 14.19 -10.07 -18.10
C HIS A 106 15.49 -9.28 -17.89
N GLY A 107 16.18 -9.55 -16.79
CA GLY A 107 17.45 -8.91 -16.47
C GLY A 107 17.34 -7.42 -16.12
N MET A 108 16.17 -6.96 -15.66
CA MET A 108 15.93 -5.59 -15.25
C MET A 108 16.91 -5.18 -14.13
N CYS A 109 17.55 -4.02 -14.27
CA CYS A 109 18.46 -3.47 -13.27
C CYS A 109 17.66 -2.77 -12.15
N LEU A 110 17.62 -3.39 -10.98
CA LEU A 110 16.88 -2.87 -9.81
C LEU A 110 17.46 -1.53 -9.30
N ASN A 111 18.77 -1.30 -9.50
CA ASN A 111 19.41 -0.04 -9.11
C ASN A 111 18.80 1.15 -9.86
N ILE A 112 18.54 1.01 -11.17
CA ILE A 112 17.94 2.07 -12.00
C ILE A 112 16.54 2.39 -11.48
N LEU A 113 15.72 1.37 -11.26
CA LEU A 113 14.37 1.53 -10.71
C LEU A 113 14.39 2.26 -9.37
N LEU A 114 15.30 1.89 -8.45
CA LEU A 114 15.42 2.53 -7.13
C LEU A 114 15.88 3.98 -7.22
N VAL A 115 16.81 4.29 -8.12
CA VAL A 115 17.26 5.67 -8.38
C VAL A 115 16.07 6.52 -8.85
N ASP A 116 15.25 6.00 -9.77
CA ASP A 116 14.08 6.72 -10.30
C ASP A 116 13.01 6.93 -9.22
N VAL A 117 12.75 5.91 -8.38
CA VAL A 117 11.84 6.05 -7.24
C VAL A 117 12.31 7.14 -6.27
N VAL A 118 13.58 7.09 -5.85
CA VAL A 118 14.15 8.06 -4.90
C VAL A 118 14.14 9.48 -5.51
N LYS A 119 14.51 9.62 -6.78
CA LYS A 119 14.49 10.91 -7.48
C LYS A 119 13.09 11.52 -7.55
N ARG A 120 12.08 10.69 -7.83
CA ARG A 120 10.68 11.14 -7.91
C ARG A 120 10.12 11.55 -6.55
N LEU A 121 10.49 10.86 -5.47
CA LEU A 121 9.99 11.12 -4.12
C LEU A 121 10.81 12.17 -3.35
N ARG A 122 11.98 12.58 -3.86
CA ARG A 122 12.81 13.62 -3.24
C ARG A 122 12.07 14.94 -2.95
N PRO A 123 11.25 15.51 -3.87
CA PRO A 123 10.52 16.73 -3.57
C PRO A 123 9.54 16.59 -2.39
N LEU A 124 8.97 15.39 -2.20
CA LEU A 124 8.10 15.10 -1.05
C LEU A 124 8.90 15.08 0.26
N ALA A 125 10.09 14.47 0.26
CA ALA A 125 10.99 14.46 1.40
C ALA A 125 11.50 15.87 1.73
N ASP A 126 11.89 16.65 0.72
CA ASP A 126 12.41 18.01 0.89
C ASP A 126 11.38 18.96 1.52
N LYS A 127 10.07 18.83 1.18
CA LYS A 127 8.98 19.61 1.80
C LYS A 127 8.89 19.41 3.31
N ARG A 128 9.34 18.28 3.82
CA ARG A 128 9.33 17.93 5.25
C ARG A 128 10.73 17.94 5.87
N ALA A 129 11.71 18.49 5.17
CA ALA A 129 13.13 18.50 5.55
C ALA A 129 13.68 17.10 5.89
N ILE A 130 13.13 16.02 5.28
CA ILE A 130 13.55 14.64 5.49
C ILE A 130 14.75 14.33 4.60
N THR A 131 15.81 13.77 5.19
CA THR A 131 16.97 13.27 4.46
C THR A 131 16.64 11.94 3.80
N LEU A 132 16.50 11.91 2.48
CA LEU A 132 16.25 10.68 1.71
C LEU A 132 17.56 10.20 1.07
N GLU A 133 18.07 9.05 1.54
CA GLU A 133 19.34 8.45 1.10
C GLU A 133 19.07 7.15 0.34
N PHE A 134 19.81 6.92 -0.76
CA PHE A 134 19.87 5.63 -1.45
C PHE A 134 21.31 5.11 -1.45
N VAL A 135 21.48 3.87 -1.01
CA VAL A 135 22.76 3.16 -0.98
C VAL A 135 22.57 1.82 -1.70
N ALA A 136 23.47 1.52 -2.62
CA ALA A 136 23.53 0.21 -3.27
C ALA A 136 24.93 -0.38 -3.10
N GLU A 137 25.01 -1.54 -2.48
CA GLU A 137 26.29 -2.24 -2.31
C GLU A 137 26.73 -2.94 -3.60
N HIS A 138 25.74 -3.36 -4.42
CA HIS A 138 25.97 -4.10 -5.65
C HIS A 138 24.95 -3.73 -6.71
N GLN A 139 25.24 -4.07 -7.98
CA GLN A 139 24.27 -4.02 -9.05
C GLN A 139 23.44 -5.31 -9.02
N ALA A 140 22.12 -5.18 -8.89
CA ALA A 140 21.19 -6.31 -8.84
C ALA A 140 20.32 -6.36 -10.09
N ASN A 141 20.40 -7.46 -10.84
CA ASN A 141 19.50 -7.75 -11.95
C ASN A 141 18.49 -8.81 -11.51
N ILE A 142 17.23 -8.57 -11.87
CA ILE A 142 16.10 -9.44 -11.55
C ILE A 142 15.19 -9.61 -12.78
N ASP A 143 14.36 -10.63 -12.77
CA ASP A 143 13.23 -10.75 -13.69
C ASP A 143 11.97 -10.27 -13.00
N GLY A 144 11.29 -9.29 -13.57
CA GLY A 144 10.11 -8.73 -12.93
C GLY A 144 9.31 -7.78 -13.80
N ASP A 145 8.09 -7.51 -13.35
CA ASP A 145 7.23 -6.50 -13.91
C ASP A 145 7.63 -5.14 -13.30
N GLU A 146 8.35 -4.35 -14.11
CA GLU A 146 8.93 -3.08 -13.69
C GLU A 146 7.89 -2.12 -13.11
N MET A 147 6.70 -2.08 -13.73
CA MET A 147 5.63 -1.18 -13.30
C MET A 147 5.09 -1.56 -11.92
N LYS A 148 4.86 -2.86 -11.69
CA LYS A 148 4.38 -3.36 -10.39
C LYS A 148 5.42 -3.24 -9.29
N LEU A 149 6.70 -3.51 -9.60
CA LEU A 149 7.79 -3.34 -8.63
C LEU A 149 8.05 -1.87 -8.32
N ASN A 150 8.02 -0.99 -9.32
CA ASN A 150 8.11 0.45 -9.12
C ASN A 150 7.01 0.96 -8.18
N LEU A 151 5.76 0.56 -8.41
CA LEU A 151 4.63 0.92 -7.57
C LEU A 151 4.80 0.41 -6.13
N ALA A 152 5.17 -0.87 -5.97
CA ALA A 152 5.35 -1.49 -4.66
C ALA A 152 6.43 -0.79 -3.83
N ILE A 153 7.59 -0.52 -4.43
CA ILE A 153 8.71 0.12 -3.75
C ILE A 153 8.40 1.58 -3.46
N SER A 154 7.75 2.28 -4.41
CA SER A 154 7.31 3.67 -4.20
C SER A 154 6.39 3.81 -3.02
N ASN A 155 5.40 2.93 -2.87
CA ASN A 155 4.48 2.95 -1.73
C ASN A 155 5.21 2.79 -0.39
N VAL A 156 6.23 1.93 -0.32
CA VAL A 156 7.00 1.75 0.93
C VAL A 156 7.86 2.98 1.23
N VAL A 157 8.55 3.54 0.22
CA VAL A 157 9.39 4.74 0.41
C VAL A 157 8.52 5.96 0.73
N GLU A 158 7.38 6.11 0.06
CA GLU A 158 6.42 7.18 0.34
C GLU A 158 5.86 7.10 1.77
N ASN A 159 5.49 5.90 2.22
CA ASN A 159 5.07 5.68 3.60
C ASN A 159 6.19 6.02 4.59
N ALA A 160 7.44 5.62 4.32
CA ALA A 160 8.57 5.97 5.16
C ALA A 160 8.75 7.50 5.28
N ILE A 161 8.62 8.26 4.17
CA ILE A 161 8.66 9.71 4.19
C ILE A 161 7.47 10.28 4.96
N LYS A 162 6.27 9.75 4.72
CA LYS A 162 5.01 10.23 5.27
C LYS A 162 4.93 10.08 6.80
N TYR A 163 5.40 8.96 7.32
CA TYR A 163 5.35 8.64 8.74
C TYR A 163 6.63 8.97 9.50
N SER A 164 7.68 9.45 8.83
CA SER A 164 8.85 10.05 9.47
C SER A 164 8.49 11.36 10.18
N LEU A 165 9.27 11.70 11.20
CA LEU A 165 9.21 13.03 11.81
C LEU A 165 9.82 14.07 10.87
N ASP A 166 9.38 15.33 10.99
CA ASP A 166 9.98 16.43 10.21
C ASP A 166 11.47 16.58 10.56
N GLY A 167 12.32 16.74 9.54
CA GLY A 167 13.76 16.69 9.71
C GLY A 167 14.33 15.27 9.91
N GLY A 168 13.50 14.25 9.75
CA GLY A 168 13.88 12.85 9.91
C GLY A 168 14.78 12.30 8.80
N HIS A 169 14.97 10.99 8.82
CA HIS A 169 15.84 10.28 7.88
C HIS A 169 15.17 9.04 7.33
N VAL A 170 15.18 8.90 6.00
CA VAL A 170 14.73 7.70 5.28
C VAL A 170 15.88 7.15 4.46
N LYS A 171 16.23 5.89 4.70
CA LYS A 171 17.30 5.18 3.98
C LYS A 171 16.74 4.04 3.16
N VAL A 172 17.06 4.03 1.88
CA VAL A 172 16.80 2.92 0.96
C VAL A 172 18.10 2.20 0.68
N LEU A 173 18.21 0.95 1.07
CA LEU A 173 19.41 0.13 0.91
C LEU A 173 19.12 -1.03 -0.03
N LEU A 174 19.95 -1.22 -1.06
CA LEU A 174 19.93 -2.38 -1.95
C LEU A 174 21.11 -3.29 -1.63
N THR A 175 20.81 -4.50 -1.21
CA THR A 175 21.77 -5.59 -1.03
C THR A 175 21.37 -6.82 -1.83
N MET A 176 22.23 -7.81 -1.94
CA MET A 176 21.90 -9.06 -2.59
C MET A 176 22.70 -10.23 -2.02
N ASP A 177 22.12 -11.42 -2.16
CA ASP A 177 22.81 -12.69 -2.01
C ASP A 177 22.86 -13.45 -3.37
N SER A 178 23.26 -14.71 -3.33
CA SER A 178 23.37 -15.56 -4.54
C SER A 178 22.00 -15.83 -5.21
N ARG A 179 20.89 -15.64 -4.52
CA ARG A 179 19.55 -16.02 -4.99
C ARG A 179 18.53 -14.88 -4.98
N ASN A 180 18.74 -13.86 -4.16
CA ASN A 180 17.76 -12.80 -3.95
C ASN A 180 18.41 -11.42 -3.97
N ALA A 181 17.62 -10.43 -4.36
CA ALA A 181 17.87 -9.02 -4.09
C ALA A 181 16.99 -8.58 -2.91
N PHE A 182 17.52 -7.70 -2.07
CA PHE A 182 16.84 -7.15 -0.90
C PHE A 182 16.82 -5.64 -1.00
N VAL A 183 15.62 -5.07 -0.94
CA VAL A 183 15.40 -3.63 -0.81
C VAL A 183 14.94 -3.38 0.61
N THR A 184 15.78 -2.70 1.40
CA THR A 184 15.48 -2.35 2.78
C THR A 184 15.20 -0.86 2.86
N VAL A 185 14.02 -0.48 3.34
CA VAL A 185 13.62 0.90 3.59
C VAL A 185 13.52 1.10 5.09
N THR A 186 14.33 2.01 5.61
CA THR A 186 14.39 2.34 7.04
C THR A 186 13.97 3.78 7.25
N ASP A 187 13.09 4.03 8.19
CA ASP A 187 12.71 5.35 8.67
C ASP A 187 12.91 5.47 10.19
N ASN A 188 13.02 6.70 10.67
CA ASN A 188 13.05 7.04 12.09
C ASN A 188 11.76 7.74 12.53
N GLY A 189 10.64 7.28 11.99
CA GLY A 189 9.32 7.85 12.23
C GLY A 189 8.64 7.37 13.50
N VAL A 190 7.32 7.49 13.50
CA VAL A 190 6.47 7.14 14.66
C VAL A 190 6.43 5.65 14.97
N GLY A 191 6.91 4.80 14.05
CA GLY A 191 6.84 3.35 14.21
C GLY A 191 5.43 2.78 14.14
N ILE A 192 5.33 1.47 14.32
CA ILE A 192 4.08 0.70 14.22
C ILE A 192 3.99 -0.22 15.43
N ASP A 193 2.81 -0.25 16.07
CA ASP A 193 2.55 -1.18 17.17
C ASP A 193 2.65 -2.64 16.71
N GLU A 194 3.17 -3.52 17.57
CA GLU A 194 3.37 -4.94 17.26
C GLU A 194 2.05 -5.64 16.89
N ASP A 195 0.95 -5.27 17.55
CA ASP A 195 -0.39 -5.80 17.27
C ASP A 195 -0.90 -5.48 15.85
N ASP A 196 -0.29 -4.49 15.18
CA ASP A 196 -0.68 -4.04 13.86
C ASP A 196 0.23 -4.56 12.73
N HIS A 197 1.39 -5.14 13.06
CA HIS A 197 2.35 -5.61 12.06
C HIS A 197 1.75 -6.56 11.01
N ALA A 198 0.87 -7.48 11.42
CA ALA A 198 0.20 -8.39 10.49
C ALA A 198 -0.95 -7.71 9.73
N LYS A 199 -1.57 -6.67 10.32
CA LYS A 199 -2.76 -6.03 9.79
C LYS A 199 -2.47 -4.96 8.76
N ILE A 200 -1.30 -4.29 8.81
CA ILE A 200 -0.95 -3.19 7.90
C ILE A 200 -0.92 -3.59 6.41
N PHE A 201 -0.83 -4.89 6.10
CA PHE A 201 -0.90 -5.43 4.74
C PHE A 201 -2.34 -5.76 4.31
N THR A 202 -3.33 -5.58 5.21
CA THR A 202 -4.75 -5.76 4.91
C THR A 202 -5.28 -4.51 4.21
N ARG A 203 -6.17 -4.68 3.24
CA ARG A 203 -6.78 -3.58 2.48
C ARG A 203 -7.54 -2.64 3.41
N PHE A 204 -7.38 -1.32 3.23
CA PHE A 204 -8.02 -0.26 4.02
C PHE A 204 -7.64 -0.24 5.50
N TYR A 205 -6.66 -1.06 5.90
CA TYR A 205 -6.20 -1.03 7.27
C TYR A 205 -5.33 0.20 7.53
N ARG A 206 -5.54 0.81 8.68
CA ARG A 206 -4.82 2.00 9.16
C ARG A 206 -4.63 1.85 10.66
N ALA A 207 -3.39 1.96 11.14
CA ALA A 207 -3.05 1.78 12.54
C ALA A 207 -3.59 2.94 13.40
N ASP A 208 -3.62 4.17 12.88
CA ASP A 208 -4.10 5.36 13.59
C ASP A 208 -5.11 6.15 12.75
N LYS A 209 -6.40 6.04 13.08
CA LYS A 209 -7.50 6.74 12.39
C LYS A 209 -7.53 8.26 12.63
N GLY A 210 -6.81 8.76 13.62
CA GLY A 210 -6.81 10.18 13.99
C GLY A 210 -5.80 11.02 13.22
N ARG A 211 -4.53 10.61 13.22
CA ARG A 211 -3.42 11.28 12.50
C ARG A 211 -3.51 11.19 10.99
N ASP A 212 -4.09 10.11 10.50
CA ASP A 212 -4.15 9.81 9.07
C ASP A 212 -5.15 10.66 8.27
N ARG A 213 -6.06 11.40 8.91
CA ARG A 213 -6.91 12.38 8.22
C ARG A 213 -6.10 13.55 7.65
N GLU A 214 -5.06 13.97 8.35
CA GLU A 214 -4.15 15.04 7.91
C GLU A 214 -3.14 14.54 6.87
N THR A 215 -2.77 13.25 6.92
CA THR A 215 -1.75 12.67 6.03
C THR A 215 -2.32 11.96 4.80
N GLY A 216 -3.65 11.81 4.66
CA GLY A 216 -4.32 11.44 3.40
C GLY A 216 -4.07 10.01 2.88
N GLY A 217 -3.84 8.98 3.74
CA GLY A 217 -3.63 7.60 3.26
C GLY A 217 -4.92 6.83 2.98
N THR A 218 -4.92 6.03 1.93
CA THR A 218 -6.04 5.17 1.51
C THR A 218 -6.09 3.83 2.25
N GLY A 219 -4.97 3.41 2.86
CA GLY A 219 -4.82 2.07 3.43
C GLY A 219 -4.70 0.95 2.38
N LEU A 220 -4.49 1.29 1.10
CA LEU A 220 -4.35 0.34 0.00
C LEU A 220 -2.89 0.12 -0.41
N GLY A 221 -2.00 1.10 -0.22
CA GLY A 221 -0.64 1.07 -0.72
C GLY A 221 0.18 -0.14 -0.25
N LEU A 222 0.16 -0.48 1.05
CA LEU A 222 0.87 -1.67 1.56
C LEU A 222 0.23 -2.99 1.13
N ALA A 223 -1.09 -3.04 0.93
CA ALA A 223 -1.78 -4.20 0.37
C ALA A 223 -1.38 -4.42 -1.10
N ILE A 224 -1.30 -3.36 -1.90
CA ILE A 224 -0.78 -3.36 -3.27
C ILE A 224 0.67 -3.84 -3.29
N THR A 225 1.51 -3.30 -2.41
CA THR A 225 2.92 -3.70 -2.26
C THR A 225 3.03 -5.20 -1.98
N HIS A 226 2.33 -5.69 -0.97
CA HIS A 226 2.34 -7.11 -0.61
C HIS A 226 1.95 -7.99 -1.80
N LYS A 227 0.84 -7.64 -2.48
CA LYS A 227 0.36 -8.39 -3.64
C LYS A 227 1.38 -8.40 -4.79
N ALA A 228 1.96 -7.24 -5.12
CA ALA A 228 2.96 -7.10 -6.18
C ALA A 228 4.20 -7.97 -5.89
N ILE A 229 4.71 -7.93 -4.65
CA ILE A 229 5.88 -8.72 -4.23
C ILE A 229 5.56 -10.23 -4.26
N MET A 230 4.38 -10.64 -3.80
CA MET A 230 3.96 -12.06 -3.86
C MET A 230 3.84 -12.57 -5.30
N LEU A 231 3.35 -11.76 -6.23
CA LEU A 231 3.31 -12.11 -7.67
C LEU A 231 4.72 -12.35 -8.25
N HIS A 232 5.75 -11.73 -7.68
CA HIS A 232 7.16 -11.96 -8.05
C HIS A 232 7.84 -13.07 -7.24
N ASN A 233 7.08 -13.93 -6.55
CA ASN A 233 7.62 -14.96 -5.64
C ASN A 233 8.55 -14.39 -4.56
N GLY A 234 8.38 -13.11 -4.26
CA GLY A 234 9.11 -12.39 -3.22
C GLY A 234 8.47 -12.52 -1.85
N SER A 235 8.99 -11.74 -0.90
CA SER A 235 8.39 -11.57 0.43
C SER A 235 8.69 -10.18 0.96
N ILE A 236 7.81 -9.67 1.82
CA ILE A 236 8.03 -8.43 2.55
C ILE A 236 7.98 -8.72 4.05
N LYS A 237 8.93 -8.13 4.80
CA LYS A 237 9.00 -8.21 6.26
C LYS A 237 8.98 -6.82 6.84
N LEU A 238 8.43 -6.70 8.04
CA LEU A 238 8.44 -5.51 8.86
C LEU A 238 9.14 -5.80 10.18
N ALA A 239 10.03 -4.88 10.58
CA ALA A 239 10.49 -4.74 11.95
C ALA A 239 10.24 -3.28 12.34
N SER A 240 9.42 -3.05 13.35
CA SER A 240 9.05 -1.72 13.80
C SER A 240 8.75 -1.71 15.28
N LYS A 241 8.96 -0.56 15.91
CA LYS A 241 8.56 -0.32 17.29
C LYS A 241 8.08 1.12 17.41
N LEU A 242 7.05 1.31 18.21
CA LEU A 242 6.44 2.61 18.42
C LEU A 242 7.51 3.62 18.88
N ASP A 243 7.51 4.80 18.26
CA ASP A 243 8.46 5.91 18.49
C ASP A 243 9.94 5.60 18.17
N GLU A 244 10.24 4.45 17.55
CA GLU A 244 11.62 4.10 17.12
C GLU A 244 11.77 4.03 15.60
N GLY A 245 10.65 4.10 14.84
CA GLY A 245 10.63 4.01 13.39
C GLY A 245 10.36 2.60 12.87
N SER A 246 10.55 2.41 11.55
CA SER A 246 10.24 1.16 10.88
C SER A 246 11.32 0.74 9.90
N VAL A 247 11.44 -0.57 9.70
CA VAL A 247 12.30 -1.20 8.70
C VAL A 247 11.44 -2.16 7.89
N PHE A 248 11.27 -1.86 6.61
CA PHE A 248 10.64 -2.75 5.64
C PHE A 248 11.71 -3.42 4.80
N GLU A 249 11.76 -4.76 4.79
CA GLU A 249 12.63 -5.56 3.95
C GLU A 249 11.83 -6.26 2.86
N ILE A 250 12.06 -5.90 1.60
CA ILE A 250 11.49 -6.52 0.42
C ILE A 250 12.52 -7.46 -0.18
N ARG A 251 12.20 -8.75 -0.24
CA ARG A 251 13.02 -9.76 -0.89
C ARG A 251 12.43 -10.12 -2.25
N ILE A 252 13.24 -10.08 -3.31
CA ILE A 252 12.85 -10.44 -4.68
C ILE A 252 13.84 -11.49 -5.19
N PRO A 253 13.37 -12.65 -5.73
CA PRO A 253 14.25 -13.64 -6.34
C PRO A 253 15.00 -13.04 -7.54
N ARG A 254 16.29 -13.39 -7.66
CA ARG A 254 17.13 -12.97 -8.78
C ARG A 254 16.97 -13.95 -9.96
N THR A 255 17.20 -13.45 -11.15
CA THR A 255 17.41 -14.29 -12.34
C THR A 255 18.63 -15.16 -12.12
N ARG A 256 18.55 -16.42 -12.50
CA ARG A 256 19.70 -17.36 -12.53
C ARG A 256 20.55 -17.14 -13.75
#